data_b71fa325c0ef73254ca562a7e20a3b22
#
_entry.id   b71fa325c0ef73254ca562a7e20a3b22
#
_cell.length_a   1.000
_cell.length_b   1.000
_cell.length_c   1.000
_cell.angle_alpha   90.00
_cell.angle_beta   90.00
_cell.angle_gamma   90.00
#
_symmetry.space_group_name_H-M   'P 1'
#
loop_
_entity.id
_entity.type
_entity.pdbx_description
1 polymer ?
#
loop_
_entity_poly.entity_id
_entity_poly.type
_entity_poly.pdbx_seq_one_letter_code
_entity_poly.pdbx_strand_id
1 'polypeptide(L)'
;MQGLNNLAKDKNIKKVIIDVDKLNLTLSQLEEISKIFDKIRKNKEVVAIGTLFEESRYRQALLADKIFMFDTRQSTLIFRGYLHKEFYLKSFLEKFGIRMNVLHIGDYKVAGEKFSHNQMSEEKKESIKNIKDKVFEDFVELVKSKRGTDIENEILSGNLIFAGKKKALEYKLIDGVADYDEIGINYKEDTVSIEDYIVMTKDKKEKAKDTIAVINLEGVIDMKNPNKNITYDNVCEKLEELKEIKNLKGLVLRINSPGGSALVSEKIYKKLKKLTVPIYVSMGDLCASGGYYIATTGKKLFANNFTLTGSIGVVMMYPEVAGTMKKLDINLEGFGKGAGFDMLNPFEKLGEDSKEKLIYNMNEVYGEFKEHVMTARGMNDEELEKIAQGRVWLGSEAKNINLVDEIGTLEDCIKSMANDLKLDKYKVQIVELTQTLKETLSDIKMPFVSEEIREKVEFLQGNINQVLYYESEIEL
;
A
#
# COMPACT_ATOMS: atom_id res chain seq x y z
N MET A 1 11.12 -12.40 -5.14
CA MET A 1 12.47 -11.79 -5.22
C MET A 1 13.57 -12.85 -5.33
N GLN A 2 13.79 -13.73 -4.33
CA GLN A 2 14.86 -14.74 -4.39
C GLN A 2 14.71 -15.69 -5.58
N GLY A 3 13.50 -16.16 -5.87
CA GLY A 3 13.23 -17.02 -7.03
C GLY A 3 13.60 -16.36 -8.37
N LEU A 4 13.23 -15.10 -8.56
CA LEU A 4 13.61 -14.34 -9.77
C LEU A 4 15.12 -14.11 -9.87
N ASN A 5 15.81 -13.86 -8.75
CA ASN A 5 17.27 -13.76 -8.74
C ASN A 5 17.94 -15.12 -9.07
N ASN A 6 17.36 -16.23 -8.62
CA ASN A 6 17.82 -17.57 -9.00
C ASN A 6 17.60 -17.82 -10.50
N LEU A 7 16.42 -17.44 -11.01
CA LEU A 7 16.07 -17.53 -12.43
C LEU A 7 17.06 -16.77 -13.32
N ALA A 8 17.49 -15.57 -12.89
CA ALA A 8 18.49 -14.79 -13.63
C ALA A 8 19.83 -15.55 -13.83
N LYS A 9 20.19 -16.44 -12.89
CA LYS A 9 21.45 -17.19 -12.88
C LYS A 9 21.32 -18.62 -13.44
N ASP A 10 20.11 -19.14 -13.58
CA ASP A 10 19.87 -20.53 -13.99
C ASP A 10 20.10 -20.71 -15.49
N LYS A 11 21.09 -21.50 -15.86
CA LYS A 11 21.49 -21.76 -17.26
C LYS A 11 20.49 -22.64 -18.01
N ASN A 12 19.63 -23.36 -17.31
CA ASN A 12 18.60 -24.22 -17.92
C ASN A 12 17.42 -23.42 -18.46
N ILE A 13 17.14 -22.28 -17.85
CA ILE A 13 16.10 -21.37 -18.33
C ILE A 13 16.70 -20.46 -19.41
N LYS A 14 16.17 -20.52 -20.61
CA LYS A 14 16.66 -19.74 -21.76
C LYS A 14 15.79 -18.53 -22.06
N LYS A 15 14.49 -18.65 -21.82
CA LYS A 15 13.49 -17.65 -22.15
C LYS A 15 12.55 -17.42 -20.97
N VAL A 16 12.11 -16.20 -20.79
CA VAL A 16 11.11 -15.83 -19.81
C VAL A 16 9.92 -15.20 -20.54
N ILE A 17 8.74 -15.65 -20.19
CA ILE A 17 7.52 -15.17 -20.82
C ILE A 17 6.66 -14.48 -19.76
N ILE A 18 6.23 -13.27 -20.08
CA ILE A 18 5.32 -12.45 -19.29
C ILE A 18 3.95 -12.53 -19.97
N ASP A 19 3.04 -13.30 -19.39
CA ASP A 19 1.64 -13.29 -19.77
C ASP A 19 0.95 -12.13 -19.03
N VAL A 20 0.81 -10.99 -19.69
CA VAL A 20 0.28 -9.78 -19.06
C VAL A 20 -1.20 -9.85 -18.73
N ASP A 21 -1.93 -10.80 -19.31
CA ASP A 21 -3.34 -11.01 -18.97
C ASP A 21 -3.51 -11.69 -17.61
N LYS A 22 -2.47 -12.40 -17.13
CA LYS A 22 -2.45 -13.10 -15.84
C LYS A 22 -1.68 -12.34 -14.76
N LEU A 23 -0.82 -11.40 -15.15
CA LEU A 23 0.01 -10.64 -14.22
C LEU A 23 -0.73 -9.37 -13.79
N ASN A 24 -0.77 -9.11 -12.50
CA ASN A 24 -1.32 -7.88 -11.94
C ASN A 24 -0.41 -7.36 -10.81
N LEU A 25 0.49 -6.45 -11.17
CA LEU A 25 1.44 -5.84 -10.25
C LEU A 25 1.10 -4.38 -10.05
N THR A 26 1.24 -3.93 -8.83
CA THR A 26 1.23 -2.50 -8.51
C THR A 26 2.50 -1.82 -9.03
N LEU A 27 2.50 -0.49 -9.07
CA LEU A 27 3.67 0.28 -9.53
C LEU A 27 4.89 0.02 -8.65
N SER A 28 4.73 -0.05 -7.34
CA SER A 28 5.84 -0.34 -6.42
C SER A 28 6.34 -1.77 -6.59
N GLN A 29 5.44 -2.76 -6.78
CA GLN A 29 5.84 -4.15 -7.06
C GLN A 29 6.59 -4.25 -8.38
N LEU A 30 6.16 -3.49 -9.39
CA LEU A 30 6.84 -3.44 -10.68
C LEU A 30 8.26 -2.88 -10.54
N GLU A 31 8.47 -1.82 -9.76
CA GLU A 31 9.80 -1.30 -9.43
C GLU A 31 10.66 -2.33 -8.70
N GLU A 32 10.09 -3.08 -7.74
CA GLU A 32 10.79 -4.13 -7.00
C GLU A 32 11.41 -5.19 -7.93
N ILE A 33 10.70 -5.56 -9.01
CA ILE A 33 11.17 -6.61 -9.92
C ILE A 33 11.94 -6.08 -11.13
N SER A 34 11.77 -4.82 -11.50
CA SER A 34 12.37 -4.25 -12.72
C SER A 34 13.88 -4.42 -12.79
N LYS A 35 14.58 -4.13 -11.67
CA LYS A 35 16.04 -4.32 -11.57
C LYS A 35 16.48 -5.79 -11.73
N ILE A 36 15.61 -6.73 -11.36
CA ILE A 36 15.88 -8.16 -11.53
C ILE A 36 15.68 -8.54 -12.98
N PHE A 37 14.66 -8.01 -13.64
CA PHE A 37 14.44 -8.21 -15.07
C PHE A 37 15.60 -7.64 -15.90
N ASP A 38 16.21 -6.53 -15.49
CA ASP A 38 17.44 -6.03 -16.13
C ASP A 38 18.61 -7.02 -16.03
N LYS A 39 18.71 -7.80 -14.93
CA LYS A 39 19.69 -8.88 -14.81
C LYS A 39 19.31 -10.09 -15.67
N ILE A 40 18.03 -10.44 -15.73
CA ILE A 40 17.52 -11.57 -16.52
C ILE A 40 17.79 -11.33 -18.00
N ARG A 41 17.45 -10.14 -18.52
CA ARG A 41 17.63 -9.76 -19.92
C ARG A 41 19.07 -9.80 -20.43
N LYS A 42 20.06 -9.73 -19.54
CA LYS A 42 21.47 -9.87 -19.94
C LYS A 42 21.83 -11.25 -20.51
N ASN A 43 21.08 -12.27 -20.11
CA ASN A 43 21.44 -13.67 -20.43
C ASN A 43 20.26 -14.49 -20.99
N LYS A 44 19.07 -13.92 -21.03
CA LYS A 44 17.84 -14.61 -21.43
C LYS A 44 16.96 -13.68 -22.25
N GLU A 45 16.27 -14.23 -23.25
CA GLU A 45 15.23 -13.52 -23.95
C GLU A 45 14.02 -13.38 -23.04
N VAL A 46 13.48 -12.17 -22.91
CA VAL A 46 12.24 -11.89 -22.19
C VAL A 46 11.19 -11.42 -23.19
N VAL A 47 10.07 -12.10 -23.24
CA VAL A 47 8.96 -11.83 -24.16
C VAL A 47 7.69 -11.57 -23.37
N ALA A 48 6.97 -10.53 -23.70
CA ALA A 48 5.63 -10.28 -23.17
C ALA A 48 4.58 -10.61 -24.24
N ILE A 49 3.46 -11.19 -23.82
CA ILE A 49 2.30 -11.45 -24.65
C ILE A 49 1.03 -11.12 -23.88
N GLY A 50 0.00 -10.62 -24.58
CA GLY A 50 -1.30 -10.35 -23.99
C GLY A 50 -2.36 -9.99 -25.02
N THR A 51 -3.60 -9.94 -24.56
CA THR A 51 -4.77 -9.57 -25.37
C THR A 51 -5.21 -8.13 -25.09
N LEU A 52 -5.22 -7.76 -23.81
CA LEU A 52 -5.67 -6.45 -23.36
C LEU A 52 -4.53 -5.69 -22.68
N PHE A 53 -4.09 -4.60 -23.29
CA PHE A 53 -3.04 -3.74 -22.75
C PHE A 53 -3.64 -2.41 -22.28
N GLU A 54 -4.01 -2.35 -21.01
CA GLU A 54 -4.22 -1.10 -20.29
C GLU A 54 -2.87 -0.54 -19.81
N GLU A 55 -2.81 0.70 -19.35
CA GLU A 55 -1.56 1.35 -18.95
C GLU A 55 -0.76 0.51 -17.92
N SER A 56 -1.44 -0.05 -16.91
CA SER A 56 -0.81 -0.91 -15.88
C SER A 56 -0.20 -2.18 -16.47
N ARG A 57 -0.94 -2.88 -17.33
CA ARG A 57 -0.47 -4.09 -18.01
C ARG A 57 0.63 -3.80 -19.01
N TYR A 58 0.55 -2.65 -19.69
CA TYR A 58 1.58 -2.27 -20.63
C TYR A 58 2.90 -1.92 -19.95
N ARG A 59 2.87 -1.28 -18.76
CA ARG A 59 4.05 -1.11 -17.92
C ARG A 59 4.73 -2.44 -17.58
N GLN A 60 3.95 -3.49 -17.32
CA GLN A 60 4.47 -4.82 -17.07
C GLN A 60 5.07 -5.43 -18.34
N ALA A 61 4.45 -5.23 -19.50
CA ALA A 61 5.00 -5.67 -20.79
C ALA A 61 6.35 -5.01 -21.12
N LEU A 62 6.58 -3.78 -20.68
CA LEU A 62 7.83 -3.04 -20.89
C LEU A 62 9.03 -3.61 -20.08
N LEU A 63 8.83 -4.62 -19.25
CA LEU A 63 9.91 -5.43 -18.68
C LEU A 63 10.56 -6.35 -19.72
N ALA A 64 9.87 -6.64 -20.82
CA ALA A 64 10.32 -7.56 -21.87
C ALA A 64 11.22 -6.89 -22.93
N ASP A 65 11.95 -7.72 -23.66
CA ASP A 65 12.72 -7.31 -24.86
C ASP A 65 11.79 -7.13 -26.06
N LYS A 66 10.74 -7.98 -26.13
CA LYS A 66 9.73 -7.96 -27.20
C LYS A 66 8.33 -8.06 -26.60
N ILE A 67 7.41 -7.34 -27.21
CA ILE A 67 5.99 -7.30 -26.81
C ILE A 67 5.16 -7.81 -27.98
N PHE A 68 4.39 -8.85 -27.77
CA PHE A 68 3.47 -9.40 -28.76
C PHE A 68 2.02 -9.22 -28.32
N MET A 69 1.17 -8.85 -29.25
CA MET A 69 -0.27 -8.86 -29.06
C MET A 69 -0.80 -10.20 -29.57
N PHE A 70 -1.61 -10.88 -28.76
CA PHE A 70 -2.18 -12.17 -29.11
C PHE A 70 -3.04 -12.05 -30.38
N ASP A 71 -2.95 -13.01 -31.32
CA ASP A 71 -3.64 -12.94 -32.61
C ASP A 71 -5.13 -13.23 -32.51
N THR A 72 -5.88 -12.28 -32.00
CA THR A 72 -7.34 -12.27 -32.01
C THR A 72 -7.88 -10.90 -32.41
N ARG A 73 -9.13 -10.84 -32.86
CA ARG A 73 -9.81 -9.57 -33.18
C ARG A 73 -10.10 -8.74 -31.94
N GLN A 74 -10.11 -9.36 -30.77
CA GLN A 74 -10.38 -8.71 -29.48
C GLN A 74 -9.15 -8.06 -28.86
N SER A 75 -7.95 -8.38 -29.37
CA SER A 75 -6.72 -7.81 -28.85
C SER A 75 -6.63 -6.31 -29.13
N THR A 76 -6.36 -5.53 -28.08
CA THR A 76 -6.40 -4.07 -28.16
C THR A 76 -5.53 -3.40 -27.09
N LEU A 77 -5.11 -2.17 -27.37
CA LEU A 77 -4.60 -1.21 -26.40
C LEU A 77 -5.77 -0.37 -25.89
N ILE A 78 -5.77 -0.05 -24.60
CA ILE A 78 -6.72 0.88 -23.98
C ILE A 78 -5.95 1.81 -23.07
N PHE A 79 -5.36 2.86 -23.66
CA PHE A 79 -4.69 3.93 -22.92
C PHE A 79 -5.64 5.11 -22.83
N ARG A 80 -6.12 5.39 -21.62
CA ARG A 80 -7.20 6.36 -21.33
C ARG A 80 -6.72 7.63 -20.65
N GLY A 81 -5.49 7.62 -20.15
CA GLY A 81 -5.06 8.59 -19.17
C GLY A 81 -5.73 8.31 -17.82
N TYR A 82 -6.05 9.35 -17.07
CA TYR A 82 -6.73 9.16 -15.79
C TYR A 82 -8.01 9.99 -15.67
N LEU A 83 -8.95 9.47 -14.91
CA LEU A 83 -10.16 10.18 -14.47
C LEU A 83 -10.45 9.78 -13.03
N HIS A 84 -10.49 10.77 -12.13
CA HIS A 84 -10.93 10.54 -10.75
C HIS A 84 -12.37 11.00 -10.58
N LYS A 85 -13.24 10.12 -10.10
CA LYS A 85 -14.63 10.41 -9.72
C LYS A 85 -14.95 9.69 -8.41
N GLU A 86 -15.65 10.37 -7.53
CA GLU A 86 -16.00 9.87 -6.22
C GLU A 86 -17.44 10.23 -5.88
N PHE A 87 -18.10 9.33 -5.13
CA PHE A 87 -19.44 9.60 -4.60
C PHE A 87 -19.37 10.33 -3.26
N TYR A 88 -20.12 11.40 -3.11
CA TYR A 88 -20.29 12.16 -1.88
C TYR A 88 -21.64 11.82 -1.27
N LEU A 89 -21.66 11.30 -0.05
CA LEU A 89 -22.84 10.68 0.55
C LEU A 89 -23.50 11.52 1.65
N LYS A 90 -22.96 12.70 1.98
CA LYS A 90 -23.51 13.56 3.04
C LYS A 90 -24.99 13.77 2.90
N SER A 91 -25.45 14.38 1.81
CA SER A 91 -26.89 14.68 1.62
C SER A 91 -27.75 13.41 1.52
N PHE A 92 -27.20 12.31 1.04
CA PHE A 92 -27.88 11.01 1.03
C PHE A 92 -28.12 10.50 2.46
N LEU A 93 -27.10 10.48 3.29
CA LEU A 93 -27.19 10.03 4.68
C LEU A 93 -28.13 10.92 5.51
N GLU A 94 -28.06 12.23 5.32
CA GLU A 94 -28.94 13.20 5.98
C GLU A 94 -30.43 12.97 5.67
N LYS A 95 -30.78 12.46 4.47
CA LYS A 95 -32.15 12.04 4.15
C LYS A 95 -32.67 10.94 5.07
N PHE A 96 -31.79 10.08 5.57
CA PHE A 96 -32.14 9.04 6.54
C PHE A 96 -31.98 9.50 7.99
N GLY A 97 -31.58 10.75 8.21
CA GLY A 97 -31.31 11.28 9.55
C GLY A 97 -29.97 10.85 10.13
N ILE A 98 -29.07 10.36 9.28
CA ILE A 98 -27.71 9.96 9.65
C ILE A 98 -26.75 11.12 9.34
N ARG A 99 -25.92 11.48 10.29
CA ARG A 99 -24.84 12.45 10.11
C ARG A 99 -23.50 11.79 10.44
N MET A 100 -22.53 11.95 9.57
CA MET A 100 -21.15 11.57 9.89
C MET A 100 -20.40 12.79 10.41
N ASN A 101 -20.02 12.75 11.67
CA ASN A 101 -19.11 13.72 12.24
C ASN A 101 -17.69 13.29 11.86
N VAL A 102 -17.02 14.06 11.01
CA VAL A 102 -15.63 13.87 10.61
C VAL A 102 -14.83 15.02 11.22
N LEU A 103 -14.00 14.71 12.19
CA LEU A 103 -13.07 15.64 12.83
C LEU A 103 -11.66 15.30 12.33
N HIS A 104 -10.86 16.28 11.97
CA HIS A 104 -9.51 16.06 11.51
C HIS A 104 -8.56 17.15 12.04
N ILE A 105 -7.31 16.78 12.20
CA ILE A 105 -6.19 17.69 12.43
C ILE A 105 -5.28 17.57 11.21
N GLY A 106 -5.09 18.69 10.53
CA GLY A 106 -4.41 18.81 9.25
C GLY A 106 -5.36 19.07 8.08
N ASP A 107 -5.06 20.07 7.26
CA ASP A 107 -5.91 20.54 6.15
C ASP A 107 -6.03 19.51 5.02
N TYR A 108 -4.99 18.69 4.83
CA TYR A 108 -4.95 17.62 3.85
C TYR A 108 -5.37 16.24 4.43
N LYS A 109 -5.82 16.18 5.70
CA LYS A 109 -6.33 14.93 6.28
C LYS A 109 -7.79 14.72 5.88
N VAL A 110 -8.01 14.46 4.61
CA VAL A 110 -9.31 14.42 3.93
C VAL A 110 -10.04 13.08 4.01
N ALA A 111 -9.51 12.12 4.75
CA ALA A 111 -10.16 10.84 4.97
C ALA A 111 -11.55 11.03 5.59
N GLY A 112 -12.56 10.35 5.05
CA GLY A 112 -13.96 10.49 5.48
C GLY A 112 -14.71 11.69 4.88
N GLU A 113 -14.07 12.53 4.08
CA GLU A 113 -14.69 13.72 3.46
C GLU A 113 -15.94 13.37 2.65
N LYS A 114 -15.95 12.23 1.95
CA LYS A 114 -17.11 11.76 1.19
C LYS A 114 -18.40 11.60 2.01
N PHE A 115 -18.27 11.45 3.33
CA PHE A 115 -19.42 11.32 4.24
C PHE A 115 -19.84 12.65 4.87
N SER A 116 -18.95 13.65 4.90
CA SER A 116 -19.18 14.94 5.55
C SER A 116 -19.36 16.12 4.59
N HIS A 117 -19.03 15.94 3.29
CA HIS A 117 -19.14 16.95 2.24
C HIS A 117 -20.03 16.47 1.09
N ASN A 118 -20.45 17.40 0.23
CA ASN A 118 -21.21 17.09 -0.99
C ASN A 118 -20.35 17.17 -2.26
N GLN A 119 -19.10 17.58 -2.10
CA GLN A 119 -18.11 17.69 -3.18
C GLN A 119 -16.70 17.61 -2.61
N MET A 120 -15.73 17.37 -3.47
CA MET A 120 -14.32 17.31 -3.15
C MET A 120 -13.78 18.69 -2.71
N SER A 121 -12.99 18.71 -1.64
CA SER A 121 -12.24 19.90 -1.23
C SER A 121 -11.11 20.21 -2.24
N GLU A 122 -10.60 21.43 -2.22
CA GLU A 122 -9.47 21.79 -3.09
C GLU A 122 -8.18 21.09 -2.65
N GLU A 123 -7.98 20.85 -1.35
CA GLU A 123 -6.85 20.11 -0.79
C GLU A 123 -6.82 18.66 -1.28
N LYS A 124 -7.97 17.99 -1.25
CA LYS A 124 -8.11 16.63 -1.78
C LYS A 124 -7.87 16.58 -3.27
N LYS A 125 -8.46 17.51 -4.00
CA LYS A 125 -8.33 17.61 -5.45
C LYS A 125 -6.89 17.90 -5.89
N GLU A 126 -6.19 18.80 -5.18
CA GLU A 126 -4.77 19.08 -5.40
C GLU A 126 -3.93 17.83 -5.21
N SER A 127 -4.12 17.12 -4.07
CA SER A 127 -3.35 15.93 -3.74
C SER A 127 -3.54 14.81 -4.77
N ILE A 128 -4.80 14.50 -5.12
CA ILE A 128 -5.11 13.45 -6.10
C ILE A 128 -4.57 13.82 -7.48
N LYS A 129 -4.79 15.08 -7.91
CA LYS A 129 -4.31 15.56 -9.19
C LYS A 129 -2.79 15.46 -9.30
N ASN A 130 -2.06 15.92 -8.29
CA ASN A 130 -0.59 15.85 -8.29
C ASN A 130 -0.08 14.41 -8.44
N ILE A 131 -0.65 13.46 -7.71
CA ILE A 131 -0.27 12.04 -7.80
C ILE A 131 -0.59 11.48 -9.19
N LYS A 132 -1.81 11.71 -9.70
CA LYS A 132 -2.24 11.18 -11.00
C LYS A 132 -1.46 11.79 -12.17
N ASP A 133 -1.16 13.10 -12.13
CA ASP A 133 -0.32 13.76 -13.13
C ASP A 133 1.06 13.08 -13.20
N LYS A 134 1.71 12.87 -12.05
CA LYS A 134 3.04 12.22 -12.02
C LYS A 134 3.05 10.79 -12.49
N VAL A 135 2.01 10.01 -12.14
CA VAL A 135 1.88 8.63 -12.63
C VAL A 135 1.68 8.61 -14.15
N PHE A 136 0.92 9.57 -14.68
CA PHE A 136 0.68 9.71 -16.10
C PHE A 136 1.97 10.15 -16.85
N GLU A 137 2.64 11.18 -16.37
CA GLU A 137 3.90 11.68 -16.92
C GLU A 137 4.98 10.59 -16.96
N ASP A 138 5.11 9.84 -15.87
CA ASP A 138 6.04 8.70 -15.81
C ASP A 138 5.68 7.61 -16.82
N PHE A 139 4.38 7.32 -17.02
CA PHE A 139 3.96 6.35 -18.03
C PHE A 139 4.37 6.78 -19.43
N VAL A 140 4.10 8.02 -19.80
CA VAL A 140 4.47 8.58 -21.10
C VAL A 140 5.99 8.53 -21.31
N GLU A 141 6.76 8.96 -20.31
CA GLU A 141 8.23 8.94 -20.38
C GLU A 141 8.79 7.52 -20.46
N LEU A 142 8.22 6.58 -19.68
CA LEU A 142 8.61 5.17 -19.72
C LEU A 142 8.40 4.58 -21.12
N VAL A 143 7.24 4.83 -21.73
CA VAL A 143 6.96 4.37 -23.12
C VAL A 143 7.92 5.01 -24.09
N LYS A 144 8.14 6.32 -23.99
CA LYS A 144 9.08 7.06 -24.84
C LYS A 144 10.49 6.51 -24.73
N SER A 145 10.97 6.25 -23.51
CA SER A 145 12.33 5.72 -23.28
C SER A 145 12.48 4.27 -23.78
N LYS A 146 11.46 3.42 -23.65
CA LYS A 146 11.53 2.00 -24.03
C LYS A 146 11.17 1.72 -25.48
N ARG A 147 10.26 2.50 -26.07
CA ARG A 147 9.70 2.27 -27.41
C ARG A 147 10.09 3.36 -28.42
N GLY A 148 10.68 4.46 -27.97
CA GLY A 148 11.06 5.58 -28.84
C GLY A 148 9.87 6.36 -29.41
N THR A 149 8.68 6.19 -28.85
CA THR A 149 7.43 6.79 -29.31
C THR A 149 6.84 7.67 -28.21
N ASP A 150 6.55 8.93 -28.55
CA ASP A 150 5.79 9.81 -27.68
C ASP A 150 4.29 9.57 -27.90
N ILE A 151 3.59 9.22 -26.84
CA ILE A 151 2.17 8.84 -26.89
C ILE A 151 1.24 9.81 -26.15
N GLU A 152 1.77 10.88 -25.59
CA GLU A 152 0.99 11.80 -24.76
C GLU A 152 -0.23 12.35 -25.51
N ASN A 153 0.00 12.97 -26.67
CA ASN A 153 -1.09 13.53 -27.48
C ASN A 153 -2.09 12.47 -27.97
N GLU A 154 -1.61 11.25 -28.22
CA GLU A 154 -2.43 10.13 -28.65
C GLU A 154 -3.36 9.62 -27.54
N ILE A 155 -2.89 9.66 -26.29
CA ILE A 155 -3.72 9.35 -25.11
C ILE A 155 -4.74 10.48 -24.89
N LEU A 156 -4.27 11.74 -24.87
CA LEU A 156 -5.12 12.90 -24.58
C LEU A 156 -6.23 13.07 -25.64
N SER A 157 -5.97 12.73 -26.91
CA SER A 157 -6.98 12.74 -27.97
C SER A 157 -7.86 11.49 -28.03
N GLY A 158 -7.61 10.48 -27.17
CA GLY A 158 -8.33 9.21 -27.16
C GLY A 158 -7.99 8.26 -28.33
N ASN A 159 -6.96 8.54 -29.10
CA ASN A 159 -6.55 7.74 -30.24
C ASN A 159 -6.06 6.33 -29.87
N LEU A 160 -5.66 6.12 -28.63
CA LEU A 160 -5.22 4.82 -28.10
C LEU A 160 -6.29 4.10 -27.28
N ILE A 161 -7.55 4.54 -27.37
CA ILE A 161 -8.71 3.80 -26.82
C ILE A 161 -9.19 2.81 -27.89
N PHE A 162 -9.19 1.52 -27.55
CA PHE A 162 -9.49 0.39 -28.45
C PHE A 162 -8.60 0.39 -29.71
N ALA A 163 -7.32 0.75 -29.53
CA ALA A 163 -6.35 0.69 -30.63
C ALA A 163 -5.94 -0.77 -30.90
N GLY A 164 -6.43 -1.33 -31.99
CA GLY A 164 -6.16 -2.71 -32.41
C GLY A 164 -4.73 -2.90 -32.95
N LYS A 165 -4.40 -4.15 -33.30
CA LYS A 165 -3.07 -4.63 -33.71
C LYS A 165 -2.37 -3.73 -34.72
N LYS A 166 -3.07 -3.30 -35.80
CA LYS A 166 -2.49 -2.44 -36.84
C LYS A 166 -1.97 -1.14 -36.25
N LYS A 167 -2.76 -0.47 -35.42
CA LYS A 167 -2.42 0.81 -34.81
C LYS A 167 -1.30 0.63 -33.77
N ALA A 168 -1.33 -0.46 -33.00
CA ALA A 168 -0.29 -0.79 -32.03
C ALA A 168 1.10 -0.98 -32.70
N LEU A 169 1.14 -1.60 -33.89
CA LEU A 169 2.34 -1.75 -34.71
C LEU A 169 2.79 -0.42 -35.29
N GLU A 170 1.86 0.40 -35.81
CA GLU A 170 2.13 1.72 -36.39
C GLU A 170 2.82 2.64 -35.38
N TYR A 171 2.34 2.67 -34.13
CA TYR A 171 2.93 3.42 -33.02
C TYR A 171 4.13 2.71 -32.37
N LYS A 172 4.58 1.57 -32.91
CA LYS A 172 5.69 0.77 -32.37
C LYS A 172 5.49 0.34 -30.91
N LEU A 173 4.26 0.24 -30.45
CA LEU A 173 3.93 -0.18 -29.09
C LEU A 173 4.02 -1.68 -28.92
N ILE A 174 3.98 -2.46 -29.99
CA ILE A 174 4.23 -3.91 -30.02
C ILE A 174 5.24 -4.23 -31.12
N ASP A 175 5.92 -5.37 -30.98
CA ASP A 175 6.91 -5.87 -31.94
C ASP A 175 6.28 -6.82 -32.96
N GLY A 176 5.12 -7.36 -32.67
CA GLY A 176 4.41 -8.27 -33.55
C GLY A 176 3.08 -8.71 -33.01
N VAL A 177 2.45 -9.57 -33.79
CA VAL A 177 1.22 -10.28 -33.47
C VAL A 177 1.53 -11.77 -33.55
N ALA A 178 1.19 -12.53 -32.53
CA ALA A 178 1.52 -13.94 -32.45
C ALA A 178 0.58 -14.68 -31.53
N ASP A 179 0.47 -15.99 -31.67
CA ASP A 179 -0.05 -16.88 -30.63
C ASP A 179 1.08 -17.45 -29.75
N TYR A 180 0.70 -18.27 -28.79
CA TYR A 180 1.65 -18.84 -27.83
C TYR A 180 2.64 -19.81 -28.51
N ASP A 181 2.22 -20.60 -29.48
CA ASP A 181 3.08 -21.55 -30.18
C ASP A 181 4.10 -20.83 -31.06
N GLU A 182 3.73 -19.73 -31.72
CA GLU A 182 4.60 -18.91 -32.54
C GLU A 182 5.73 -18.25 -31.76
N ILE A 183 5.48 -17.91 -30.51
CA ILE A 183 6.53 -17.39 -29.61
C ILE A 183 7.29 -18.51 -28.88
N GLY A 184 7.03 -19.76 -29.22
CA GLY A 184 7.74 -20.93 -28.71
C GLY A 184 7.32 -21.39 -27.33
N ILE A 185 6.04 -21.20 -26.98
CA ILE A 185 5.46 -21.77 -25.77
C ILE A 185 4.73 -23.06 -26.13
N ASN A 186 5.33 -24.17 -25.79
CA ASN A 186 4.61 -25.43 -25.74
C ASN A 186 4.24 -25.71 -24.27
N TYR A 187 2.99 -25.47 -23.92
CA TYR A 187 2.49 -25.58 -22.54
C TYR A 187 2.66 -26.97 -21.89
N LYS A 188 3.00 -27.98 -22.65
CA LYS A 188 3.01 -29.38 -22.15
C LYS A 188 4.40 -29.91 -21.78
N GLU A 189 5.47 -29.41 -22.36
CA GLU A 189 6.76 -30.11 -22.25
C GLU A 189 7.94 -29.23 -21.82
N ASP A 190 7.92 -27.91 -22.10
CA ASP A 190 9.10 -27.04 -21.95
C ASP A 190 8.91 -25.82 -21.06
N THR A 191 7.75 -25.67 -20.38
CA THR A 191 7.46 -24.51 -19.55
C THR A 191 7.28 -24.88 -18.08
N VAL A 192 7.81 -24.04 -17.19
CA VAL A 192 7.59 -24.11 -15.74
C VAL A 192 7.01 -22.77 -15.26
N SER A 193 5.98 -22.83 -14.43
CA SER A 193 5.44 -21.63 -13.80
C SER A 193 6.46 -21.02 -12.85
N ILE A 194 6.37 -19.72 -12.59
CA ILE A 194 7.29 -19.07 -11.63
C ILE A 194 7.09 -19.63 -10.21
N GLU A 195 5.86 -20.00 -9.86
CA GLU A 195 5.51 -20.60 -8.58
C GLU A 195 6.18 -21.95 -8.39
N ASP A 196 6.07 -22.83 -9.39
CA ASP A 196 6.72 -24.14 -9.36
C ASP A 196 8.25 -24.00 -9.36
N TYR A 197 8.79 -23.07 -10.17
CA TYR A 197 10.22 -22.79 -10.20
C TYR A 197 10.73 -22.33 -8.83
N ILE A 198 10.00 -21.47 -8.13
CA ILE A 198 10.35 -21.03 -6.77
C ILE A 198 10.35 -22.21 -5.81
N VAL A 199 9.37 -23.10 -5.89
CA VAL A 199 9.32 -24.31 -5.05
C VAL A 199 10.53 -25.22 -5.33
N MET A 200 10.84 -25.48 -6.61
CA MET A 200 11.98 -26.31 -7.03
C MET A 200 13.34 -25.76 -6.59
N THR A 201 13.45 -24.43 -6.45
CA THR A 201 14.73 -23.75 -6.14
C THR A 201 14.87 -23.32 -4.69
N LYS A 202 13.86 -23.60 -3.84
CA LYS A 202 13.79 -23.14 -2.44
C LYS A 202 14.91 -23.68 -1.54
N ASP A 203 15.50 -24.83 -1.88
CA ASP A 203 16.42 -25.57 -1.00
C ASP A 203 17.89 -25.12 -1.02
N LYS A 204 18.25 -24.10 -1.77
CA LYS A 204 19.61 -23.55 -1.72
C LYS A 204 19.77 -22.61 -0.53
N LYS A 205 19.82 -23.19 0.69
CA LYS A 205 20.14 -22.43 1.91
C LYS A 205 21.53 -21.80 1.76
N GLU A 206 21.58 -20.49 1.78
CA GLU A 206 22.85 -19.77 1.90
C GLU A 206 23.52 -20.12 3.23
N LYS A 207 24.74 -20.66 3.15
CA LYS A 207 25.54 -20.98 4.33
C LYS A 207 26.18 -19.69 4.86
N ALA A 208 25.41 -18.86 5.54
CA ALA A 208 25.90 -17.67 6.21
C ALA A 208 25.59 -17.74 7.71
N LYS A 209 26.51 -17.19 8.51
CA LYS A 209 26.41 -17.17 9.97
C LYS A 209 25.48 -16.04 10.44
N ASP A 210 25.65 -14.85 9.86
CA ASP A 210 24.92 -13.65 10.25
C ASP A 210 23.56 -13.60 9.57
N THR A 211 22.55 -13.08 10.28
CA THR A 211 21.17 -13.04 9.81
C THR A 211 20.62 -11.61 9.83
N ILE A 212 19.99 -11.19 8.75
CA ILE A 212 19.10 -10.04 8.69
C ILE A 212 17.67 -10.59 8.65
N ALA A 213 16.84 -10.21 9.63
CA ALA A 213 15.45 -10.59 9.65
C ALA A 213 14.61 -9.61 8.85
N VAL A 214 13.52 -10.08 8.26
CA VAL A 214 12.49 -9.26 7.62
C VAL A 214 11.15 -9.57 8.26
N ILE A 215 10.45 -8.57 8.73
CA ILE A 215 9.06 -8.67 9.21
C ILE A 215 8.17 -7.91 8.24
N ASN A 216 7.17 -8.58 7.68
CA ASN A 216 6.13 -7.95 6.89
C ASN A 216 5.02 -7.44 7.81
N LEU A 217 4.68 -6.15 7.66
CA LEU A 217 3.55 -5.49 8.29
C LEU A 217 2.61 -5.03 7.16
N GLU A 218 1.53 -5.78 6.95
CA GLU A 218 0.59 -5.56 5.84
C GLU A 218 -0.83 -5.42 6.36
N GLY A 219 -1.58 -4.46 5.81
CA GLY A 219 -2.98 -4.20 6.15
C GLY A 219 -3.17 -3.00 7.08
N VAL A 220 -4.41 -2.82 7.53
CA VAL A 220 -4.81 -1.74 8.45
C VAL A 220 -4.25 -2.00 9.84
N ILE A 221 -3.87 -0.94 10.56
CA ILE A 221 -3.45 -1.05 11.96
C ILE A 221 -4.69 -0.99 12.84
N ASP A 222 -4.99 -2.09 13.56
CA ASP A 222 -6.22 -2.23 14.32
C ASP A 222 -5.99 -3.01 15.64
N MET A 223 -6.96 -2.98 16.52
CA MET A 223 -6.97 -3.77 17.76
C MET A 223 -7.46 -5.20 17.53
N LYS A 224 -8.12 -5.48 16.42
CA LYS A 224 -8.80 -6.74 16.12
C LYS A 224 -8.38 -7.33 14.78
N ASN A 225 -8.75 -8.57 14.53
CA ASN A 225 -8.54 -9.30 13.27
C ASN A 225 -7.07 -9.44 12.87
N PRO A 226 -6.24 -10.11 13.69
CA PRO A 226 -4.80 -10.25 13.43
C PRO A 226 -4.47 -10.97 12.11
N ASN A 227 -5.40 -11.74 11.55
CA ASN A 227 -5.21 -12.43 10.27
C ASN A 227 -5.31 -11.50 9.04
N LYS A 228 -5.97 -10.33 9.20
CA LYS A 228 -6.15 -9.34 8.12
C LYS A 228 -5.46 -8.03 8.42
N ASN A 229 -5.15 -7.75 9.69
CA ASN A 229 -4.71 -6.46 10.19
C ASN A 229 -3.37 -6.56 10.92
N ILE A 230 -2.68 -5.42 10.99
CA ILE A 230 -1.53 -5.24 11.86
C ILE A 230 -2.06 -4.95 13.26
N THR A 231 -1.89 -5.90 14.17
CA THR A 231 -2.28 -5.74 15.57
C THR A 231 -1.04 -5.69 16.48
N TYR A 232 -1.19 -5.13 17.67
CA TYR A 232 -0.10 -5.12 18.65
C TYR A 232 0.37 -6.54 18.98
N ASP A 233 -0.58 -7.47 19.12
CA ASP A 233 -0.29 -8.84 19.53
C ASP A 233 0.48 -9.60 18.44
N ASN A 234 0.03 -9.54 17.17
CA ASN A 234 0.74 -10.25 16.10
C ASN A 234 2.13 -9.65 15.82
N VAL A 235 2.32 -8.35 16.04
CA VAL A 235 3.66 -7.75 15.99
C VAL A 235 4.53 -8.25 17.14
N CYS A 236 3.97 -8.31 18.36
CA CYS A 236 4.71 -8.85 19.51
C CYS A 236 5.14 -10.30 19.28
N GLU A 237 4.26 -11.17 18.76
CA GLU A 237 4.58 -12.57 18.43
C GLU A 237 5.74 -12.65 17.42
N LYS A 238 5.70 -11.89 16.34
CA LYS A 238 6.81 -11.80 15.37
C LYS A 238 8.12 -11.34 16.03
N LEU A 239 8.05 -10.40 16.96
CA LEU A 239 9.22 -9.91 17.69
C LEU A 239 9.77 -10.93 18.71
N GLU A 240 8.93 -11.79 19.28
CA GLU A 240 9.39 -12.90 20.12
C GLU A 240 10.16 -13.94 19.28
N GLU A 241 9.70 -14.26 18.05
CA GLU A 241 10.42 -15.15 17.15
C GLU A 241 11.82 -14.64 16.76
N LEU A 242 12.03 -13.31 16.75
CA LEU A 242 13.37 -12.75 16.52
C LEU A 242 14.40 -13.21 17.56
N LYS A 243 13.99 -13.49 18.77
CA LYS A 243 14.90 -13.92 19.87
C LYS A 243 15.49 -15.30 19.60
N GLU A 244 14.80 -16.13 18.83
CA GLU A 244 15.23 -17.48 18.46
C GLU A 244 16.22 -17.46 17.27
N ILE A 245 16.34 -16.31 16.59
CA ILE A 245 17.23 -16.18 15.43
C ILE A 245 18.69 -16.03 15.89
N LYS A 246 19.47 -17.06 15.62
CA LYS A 246 20.90 -17.05 15.94
C LYS A 246 21.64 -15.99 15.09
N ASN A 247 22.51 -15.22 15.77
CA ASN A 247 23.31 -14.17 15.16
C ASN A 247 22.49 -13.14 14.35
N LEU A 248 21.36 -12.73 14.88
CA LEU A 248 20.57 -11.62 14.35
C LEU A 248 21.41 -10.34 14.40
N LYS A 249 21.58 -9.66 13.26
CA LYS A 249 22.36 -8.42 13.14
C LYS A 249 21.49 -7.19 12.91
N GLY A 250 20.35 -7.36 12.29
CA GLY A 250 19.43 -6.26 12.00
C GLY A 250 18.04 -6.75 11.62
N LEU A 251 17.10 -5.83 11.67
CA LEU A 251 15.69 -6.04 11.31
C LEU A 251 15.29 -5.09 10.20
N VAL A 252 14.72 -5.60 9.13
CA VAL A 252 14.02 -4.81 8.12
C VAL A 252 12.52 -4.96 8.34
N LEU A 253 11.83 -3.84 8.55
CA LEU A 253 10.38 -3.79 8.55
C LEU A 253 9.92 -3.49 7.12
N ARG A 254 9.23 -4.43 6.48
CA ARG A 254 8.51 -4.19 5.24
C ARG A 254 7.10 -3.77 5.59
N ILE A 255 6.75 -2.50 5.34
CA ILE A 255 5.46 -1.91 5.73
C ILE A 255 4.64 -1.65 4.48
N ASN A 256 3.43 -2.22 4.42
CA ASN A 256 2.41 -1.95 3.41
C ASN A 256 1.07 -1.68 4.12
N SER A 257 0.86 -0.44 4.57
CA SER A 257 -0.24 -0.07 5.45
C SER A 257 -0.75 1.35 5.23
N PRO A 258 -2.08 1.55 5.13
CA PRO A 258 -2.70 2.87 5.13
C PRO A 258 -2.63 3.58 6.49
N GLY A 259 -2.21 2.86 7.53
CA GLY A 259 -2.32 3.30 8.91
C GLY A 259 -3.51 2.66 9.62
N GLY A 260 -4.10 3.37 10.57
CA GLY A 260 -5.22 2.90 11.38
C GLY A 260 -5.18 3.47 12.80
N SER A 261 -5.38 2.64 13.81
CA SER A 261 -5.43 3.03 15.21
C SER A 261 -4.15 3.71 15.70
N ALA A 262 -4.25 4.97 16.14
CA ALA A 262 -3.16 5.71 16.75
C ALA A 262 -2.60 4.99 17.98
N LEU A 263 -3.49 4.48 18.84
CA LEU A 263 -3.12 3.76 20.05
C LEU A 263 -2.30 2.50 19.73
N VAL A 264 -2.69 1.74 18.71
CA VAL A 264 -1.96 0.53 18.33
C VAL A 264 -0.63 0.89 17.69
N SER A 265 -0.59 1.94 16.85
CA SER A 265 0.65 2.44 16.24
C SER A 265 1.67 2.84 17.31
N GLU A 266 1.24 3.56 18.34
CA GLU A 266 2.10 3.96 19.45
C GLU A 266 2.60 2.75 20.27
N LYS A 267 1.73 1.81 20.58
CA LYS A 267 2.13 0.58 21.28
C LYS A 267 3.20 -0.19 20.49
N ILE A 268 3.02 -0.32 19.16
CA ILE A 268 3.98 -0.97 18.28
C ILE A 268 5.29 -0.18 18.23
N TYR A 269 5.22 1.14 18.04
CA TYR A 269 6.38 2.02 18.05
C TYR A 269 7.22 1.84 19.33
N LYS A 270 6.60 1.93 20.50
CA LYS A 270 7.27 1.74 21.80
C LYS A 270 7.89 0.34 21.94
N LYS A 271 7.26 -0.68 21.38
CA LYS A 271 7.82 -2.04 21.41
C LYS A 271 9.04 -2.17 20.52
N LEU A 272 9.00 -1.61 19.30
CA LEU A 272 10.10 -1.61 18.34
C LEU A 272 11.32 -0.80 18.85
N LYS A 273 11.10 0.34 19.47
CA LYS A 273 12.18 1.18 20.05
C LYS A 273 12.95 0.48 21.17
N LYS A 274 12.44 -0.61 21.73
CA LYS A 274 13.14 -1.41 22.75
C LYS A 274 14.10 -2.45 22.16
N LEU A 275 14.06 -2.64 20.83
CA LEU A 275 14.99 -3.58 20.19
C LEU A 275 16.42 -3.04 20.21
N THR A 276 17.37 -3.95 20.41
CA THR A 276 18.79 -3.63 20.45
C THR A 276 19.47 -3.71 19.09
N VAL A 277 18.84 -4.39 18.12
CA VAL A 277 19.32 -4.46 16.75
C VAL A 277 18.83 -3.26 15.94
N PRO A 278 19.61 -2.74 14.98
CA PRO A 278 19.17 -1.66 14.13
C PRO A 278 17.97 -2.08 13.28
N ILE A 279 17.03 -1.14 13.11
CA ILE A 279 15.83 -1.31 12.29
C ILE A 279 16.00 -0.45 11.04
N TYR A 280 15.77 -1.04 9.87
CA TYR A 280 15.57 -0.32 8.60
C TYR A 280 14.14 -0.56 8.15
N VAL A 281 13.60 0.38 7.38
CA VAL A 281 12.24 0.28 6.87
C VAL A 281 12.26 0.25 5.35
N SER A 282 11.53 -0.69 4.77
CA SER A 282 11.23 -0.73 3.35
C SER A 282 9.71 -0.59 3.18
N MET A 283 9.29 0.49 2.56
CA MET A 283 7.88 0.78 2.33
C MET A 283 7.39 0.02 1.09
N GLY A 284 6.15 -0.49 1.16
CA GLY A 284 5.45 -1.12 0.04
C GLY A 284 4.76 -0.08 -0.85
N ASP A 285 3.58 -0.43 -1.34
CA ASP A 285 2.74 0.50 -2.09
C ASP A 285 2.28 1.65 -1.22
N LEU A 286 2.05 1.37 0.06
CA LEU A 286 1.47 2.29 1.02
C LEU A 286 2.18 2.19 2.37
N CYS A 287 2.63 3.33 2.88
CA CYS A 287 3.18 3.45 4.23
C CYS A 287 2.81 4.82 4.79
N ALA A 288 1.52 4.98 5.13
CA ALA A 288 0.96 6.28 5.45
C ALA A 288 0.36 6.32 6.85
N SER A 289 0.21 7.51 7.43
CA SER A 289 -0.44 7.74 8.72
C SER A 289 0.17 6.85 9.81
N GLY A 290 -0.60 5.97 10.47
CA GLY A 290 -0.06 5.01 11.45
C GLY A 290 1.05 4.11 10.92
N GLY A 291 1.04 3.78 9.61
CA GLY A 291 2.14 3.07 8.95
C GLY A 291 3.43 3.88 8.93
N TYR A 292 3.35 5.17 8.59
CA TYR A 292 4.50 6.08 8.65
C TYR A 292 4.95 6.33 10.10
N TYR A 293 3.99 6.41 11.03
CA TYR A 293 4.26 6.48 12.47
C TYR A 293 5.20 5.35 12.93
N ILE A 294 4.86 4.11 12.60
CA ILE A 294 5.69 2.94 12.90
C ILE A 294 7.03 3.02 12.15
N ALA A 295 7.03 3.49 10.90
CA ALA A 295 8.23 3.60 10.08
C ALA A 295 9.29 4.53 10.70
N THR A 296 8.89 5.53 11.51
CA THR A 296 9.83 6.43 12.21
C THR A 296 10.73 5.72 13.24
N THR A 297 10.47 4.45 13.55
CA THR A 297 11.39 3.62 14.34
C THR A 297 12.68 3.27 13.61
N GLY A 298 12.66 3.33 12.28
CA GLY A 298 13.77 2.95 11.42
C GLY A 298 14.92 3.96 11.42
N LYS A 299 16.15 3.45 11.38
CA LYS A 299 17.37 4.26 11.21
C LYS A 299 17.51 4.79 9.77
N LYS A 300 17.04 4.02 8.79
CA LYS A 300 16.91 4.42 7.38
C LYS A 300 15.58 3.94 6.83
N LEU A 301 14.94 4.80 6.05
CA LEU A 301 13.65 4.58 5.43
C LEU A 301 13.83 4.52 3.90
N PHE A 302 13.40 3.41 3.31
CA PHE A 302 13.39 3.18 1.87
C PHE A 302 11.97 3.17 1.35
N ALA A 303 11.73 3.81 0.21
CA ALA A 303 10.45 3.77 -0.51
C ALA A 303 10.71 3.54 -1.99
N ASN A 304 9.72 3.01 -2.71
CA ASN A 304 9.69 3.03 -4.15
C ASN A 304 9.21 4.41 -4.64
N ASN A 305 9.44 4.77 -5.90
CA ASN A 305 9.02 6.09 -6.42
C ASN A 305 7.52 6.35 -6.23
N PHE A 306 6.71 5.30 -6.42
CA PHE A 306 5.24 5.37 -6.34
C PHE A 306 4.66 4.94 -4.99
N THR A 307 5.48 4.67 -3.99
CA THR A 307 4.99 4.46 -2.63
C THR A 307 4.19 5.69 -2.18
N LEU A 308 2.96 5.49 -1.69
CA LEU A 308 2.19 6.53 -1.03
C LEU A 308 2.57 6.58 0.45
N THR A 309 3.04 7.75 0.93
CA THR A 309 3.53 7.88 2.31
C THR A 309 3.19 9.23 2.93
N GLY A 310 3.63 9.49 4.15
CA GLY A 310 3.28 10.69 4.90
C GLY A 310 1.92 10.56 5.57
N SER A 311 0.95 11.37 5.18
CA SER A 311 -0.38 11.46 5.82
C SER A 311 -0.27 11.71 7.33
N ILE A 312 0.69 12.58 7.74
CA ILE A 312 0.96 12.94 9.13
C ILE A 312 -0.15 13.87 9.61
N GLY A 313 -1.16 13.29 10.26
CA GLY A 313 -2.36 13.97 10.71
C GLY A 313 -3.31 12.98 11.40
N VAL A 314 -4.35 13.49 12.04
CA VAL A 314 -5.32 12.68 12.80
C VAL A 314 -6.71 12.89 12.24
N VAL A 315 -7.47 11.83 12.11
CA VAL A 315 -8.89 11.87 11.75
C VAL A 315 -9.70 11.01 12.71
N MET A 316 -10.89 11.48 13.03
CA MET A 316 -11.89 10.72 13.77
C MET A 316 -13.21 10.80 13.04
N MET A 317 -13.83 9.64 12.82
CA MET A 317 -15.16 9.52 12.19
C MET A 317 -16.13 8.91 13.20
N TYR A 318 -17.30 9.52 13.30
CA TYR A 318 -18.29 9.15 14.27
C TYR A 318 -19.70 9.31 13.71
N PRO A 319 -20.49 8.23 13.58
CA PRO A 319 -21.87 8.31 13.09
C PRO A 319 -22.82 8.84 14.16
N GLU A 320 -23.72 9.72 13.78
CA GLU A 320 -24.82 10.26 14.58
C GLU A 320 -26.14 9.88 13.90
N VAL A 321 -27.03 9.20 14.62
CA VAL A 321 -28.32 8.73 14.12
C VAL A 321 -29.51 9.40 14.84
N ALA A 322 -29.28 10.48 15.58
CA ALA A 322 -30.30 11.26 16.27
C ALA A 322 -31.45 11.71 15.34
N GLY A 323 -31.11 12.09 14.11
CA GLY A 323 -32.11 12.44 13.09
C GLY A 323 -33.00 11.27 12.66
N THR A 324 -32.43 10.05 12.61
CA THR A 324 -33.20 8.83 12.32
C THR A 324 -34.16 8.51 13.47
N MET A 325 -33.69 8.60 14.72
CA MET A 325 -34.53 8.41 15.89
C MET A 325 -35.77 9.34 15.84
N LYS A 326 -35.50 10.63 15.57
CA LYS A 326 -36.58 11.64 15.42
C LYS A 326 -37.57 11.30 14.29
N LYS A 327 -37.09 10.81 13.16
CA LYS A 327 -37.97 10.43 12.01
C LYS A 327 -38.83 9.20 12.29
N LEU A 328 -38.38 8.34 13.18
CA LEU A 328 -39.09 7.13 13.58
C LEU A 328 -39.91 7.30 14.88
N ASP A 329 -40.01 8.52 15.41
CA ASP A 329 -40.67 8.83 16.68
C ASP A 329 -40.12 7.98 17.86
N ILE A 330 -38.81 7.63 17.82
CA ILE A 330 -38.12 6.92 18.89
C ILE A 330 -37.53 7.96 19.85
N ASN A 331 -37.93 7.90 21.10
CA ASN A 331 -37.46 8.77 22.16
C ASN A 331 -36.39 8.05 22.98
N LEU A 332 -35.29 8.73 23.27
CA LEU A 332 -34.27 8.31 24.21
C LEU A 332 -34.46 9.09 25.50
N GLU A 333 -34.64 8.41 26.62
CA GLU A 333 -34.71 8.99 27.95
C GLU A 333 -33.68 8.31 28.85
N GLY A 334 -32.97 9.11 29.65
CA GLY A 334 -31.95 8.58 30.54
C GLY A 334 -31.62 9.57 31.65
N PHE A 335 -30.98 9.10 32.68
CA PHE A 335 -30.41 9.94 33.73
C PHE A 335 -29.03 9.44 34.07
N GLY A 336 -28.11 10.34 34.40
CA GLY A 336 -26.72 10.01 34.68
C GLY A 336 -26.08 11.00 35.64
N LYS A 337 -24.86 10.73 36.05
CA LYS A 337 -24.05 11.62 36.86
C LYS A 337 -22.64 11.68 36.26
N GLY A 338 -22.20 12.88 35.94
CA GLY A 338 -20.87 13.15 35.38
C GLY A 338 -20.95 13.81 33.99
N ALA A 339 -20.06 14.76 33.74
CA ALA A 339 -19.96 15.41 32.43
C ALA A 339 -19.29 14.46 31.42
N GLY A 340 -19.87 14.33 30.24
CA GLY A 340 -19.28 13.57 29.15
C GLY A 340 -19.71 12.10 29.07
N PHE A 341 -20.68 11.66 29.85
CA PHE A 341 -21.20 10.29 29.77
C PHE A 341 -21.75 9.96 28.38
N ASP A 342 -22.33 10.97 27.70
CA ASP A 342 -22.92 10.86 26.36
C ASP A 342 -22.02 11.45 25.24
N MET A 343 -20.73 11.65 25.54
CA MET A 343 -19.83 12.34 24.63
C MET A 343 -19.72 11.68 23.23
N LEU A 344 -19.92 10.37 23.14
CA LEU A 344 -19.90 9.59 21.90
C LEU A 344 -21.17 8.73 21.74
N ASN A 345 -22.31 9.22 22.25
CA ASN A 345 -23.58 8.56 22.07
C ASN A 345 -24.09 8.78 20.62
N PRO A 346 -24.19 7.75 19.76
CA PRO A 346 -24.62 7.93 18.38
C PRO A 346 -26.09 8.33 18.24
N PHE A 347 -26.90 8.17 19.29
CA PHE A 347 -28.33 8.47 19.28
C PHE A 347 -28.62 9.94 19.63
N GLU A 348 -27.62 10.69 20.02
CA GLU A 348 -27.72 12.11 20.34
C GLU A 348 -26.79 12.95 19.46
N LYS A 349 -27.12 14.23 19.34
CA LYS A 349 -26.26 15.16 18.59
C LYS A 349 -24.99 15.43 19.37
N LEU A 350 -23.84 15.32 18.69
CA LEU A 350 -22.55 15.71 19.27
C LEU A 350 -22.55 17.18 19.69
N GLY A 351 -22.42 17.43 21.01
CA GLY A 351 -22.39 18.78 21.58
C GLY A 351 -21.05 19.48 21.30
N GLU A 352 -21.06 20.81 21.25
CA GLU A 352 -19.83 21.59 20.99
C GLU A 352 -18.76 21.38 22.06
N ASP A 353 -19.14 21.30 23.35
CA ASP A 353 -18.20 21.02 24.46
C ASP A 353 -17.54 19.63 24.29
N SER A 354 -18.30 18.63 23.86
CA SER A 354 -17.75 17.30 23.56
C SER A 354 -16.83 17.33 22.35
N LYS A 355 -17.18 18.08 21.33
CA LYS A 355 -16.34 18.27 20.14
C LYS A 355 -15.03 18.97 20.47
N GLU A 356 -15.04 20.01 21.30
CA GLU A 356 -13.81 20.69 21.75
C GLU A 356 -12.88 19.75 22.51
N LYS A 357 -13.42 18.90 23.39
CA LYS A 357 -12.63 17.90 24.11
C LYS A 357 -12.03 16.83 23.20
N LEU A 358 -12.78 16.39 22.17
CA LEU A 358 -12.27 15.46 21.17
C LEU A 358 -11.14 16.10 20.36
N ILE A 359 -11.30 17.33 19.89
CA ILE A 359 -10.27 18.08 19.15
C ILE A 359 -9.04 18.27 20.01
N TYR A 360 -9.19 18.63 21.29
CA TYR A 360 -8.06 18.72 22.21
C TYR A 360 -7.27 17.40 22.28
N ASN A 361 -7.95 16.27 22.50
CA ASN A 361 -7.29 14.96 22.53
C ASN A 361 -6.65 14.57 21.19
N MET A 362 -7.30 14.91 20.07
CA MET A 362 -6.72 14.68 18.73
C MET A 362 -5.44 15.51 18.51
N ASN A 363 -5.35 16.74 19.05
CA ASN A 363 -4.15 17.55 19.00
C ASN A 363 -3.01 16.94 19.81
N GLU A 364 -3.30 16.33 20.98
CA GLU A 364 -2.29 15.60 21.76
C GLU A 364 -1.69 14.44 20.95
N VAL A 365 -2.58 13.65 20.28
CA VAL A 365 -2.16 12.53 19.41
C VAL A 365 -1.34 13.06 18.21
N TYR A 366 -1.74 14.18 17.62
CA TYR A 366 -1.01 14.79 16.51
C TYR A 366 0.38 15.30 16.96
N GLY A 367 0.43 15.90 18.15
CA GLY A 367 1.68 16.34 18.78
C GLY A 367 2.65 15.19 18.98
N GLU A 368 2.19 14.07 19.56
CA GLU A 368 3.01 12.85 19.74
C GLU A 368 3.52 12.29 18.40
N PHE A 369 2.67 12.28 17.37
CA PHE A 369 3.08 11.84 16.03
C PHE A 369 4.18 12.76 15.47
N LYS A 370 3.99 14.08 15.56
CA LYS A 370 5.00 15.06 15.10
C LYS A 370 6.33 14.89 15.85
N GLU A 371 6.32 14.68 17.16
CA GLU A 371 7.52 14.46 17.95
C GLU A 371 8.34 13.26 17.47
N HIS A 372 7.66 12.15 17.13
CA HIS A 372 8.34 10.98 16.57
C HIS A 372 8.96 11.27 15.21
N VAL A 373 8.23 11.97 14.33
CA VAL A 373 8.76 12.35 13.02
C VAL A 373 9.93 13.33 13.17
N MET A 374 9.79 14.39 13.96
CA MET A 374 10.86 15.37 14.21
C MET A 374 12.12 14.69 14.72
N THR A 375 11.97 13.78 15.68
CA THR A 375 13.09 13.01 16.26
C THR A 375 13.74 12.12 15.21
N ALA A 376 12.95 11.42 14.39
CA ALA A 376 13.45 10.47 13.40
C ALA A 376 14.09 11.16 12.19
N ARG A 377 13.60 12.34 11.82
CA ARG A 377 14.00 13.07 10.62
C ARG A 377 14.91 14.26 10.87
N GLY A 378 15.14 14.63 12.13
CA GLY A 378 15.97 15.78 12.50
C GLY A 378 15.37 17.12 12.06
N MET A 379 14.02 17.22 12.06
CA MET A 379 13.27 18.42 11.69
C MET A 379 12.79 19.17 12.92
N ASN A 380 12.59 20.48 12.79
CA ASN A 380 11.84 21.25 13.76
C ASN A 380 10.32 21.27 13.42
N ASP A 381 9.50 21.82 14.32
CA ASP A 381 8.06 21.84 14.16
C ASP A 381 7.61 22.65 12.93
N GLU A 382 8.23 23.79 12.67
CA GLU A 382 7.88 24.65 11.54
C GLU A 382 8.21 23.99 10.19
N GLU A 383 9.31 23.27 10.09
CA GLU A 383 9.70 22.50 8.91
C GLU A 383 8.73 21.36 8.66
N LEU A 384 8.39 20.61 9.72
CA LEU A 384 7.49 19.48 9.62
C LEU A 384 6.07 19.92 9.27
N GLU A 385 5.56 21.00 9.86
CA GLU A 385 4.19 21.46 9.65
C GLU A 385 3.91 21.80 8.18
N LYS A 386 4.90 22.30 7.45
CA LYS A 386 4.78 22.60 5.99
C LYS A 386 4.55 21.36 5.12
N ILE A 387 4.96 20.20 5.58
CA ILE A 387 4.89 18.94 4.82
C ILE A 387 3.99 17.89 5.47
N ALA A 388 3.50 18.15 6.68
CA ALA A 388 2.56 17.31 7.42
C ALA A 388 1.11 17.61 7.02
N GLN A 389 0.29 18.06 7.96
CA GLN A 389 -1.11 18.45 7.74
C GLN A 389 -1.98 17.36 7.10
N GLY A 390 -1.58 16.09 7.24
CA GLY A 390 -2.27 14.96 6.62
C GLY A 390 -1.98 14.74 5.13
N ARG A 391 -1.07 15.54 4.53
CA ARG A 391 -0.71 15.43 3.10
C ARG A 391 -0.05 14.09 2.80
N VAL A 392 -0.45 13.50 1.67
CA VAL A 392 0.12 12.26 1.12
C VAL A 392 1.13 12.64 0.05
N TRP A 393 2.24 11.93 0.03
CA TRP A 393 3.35 12.14 -0.87
C TRP A 393 3.70 10.86 -1.61
N LEU A 394 4.11 10.96 -2.87
CA LEU A 394 4.82 9.87 -3.53
C LEU A 394 6.22 9.69 -2.90
N GLY A 395 6.74 8.46 -2.91
CA GLY A 395 8.06 8.17 -2.35
C GLY A 395 9.16 9.06 -2.93
N SER A 396 9.12 9.31 -4.24
CA SER A 396 10.05 10.24 -4.91
C SER A 396 9.99 11.66 -4.37
N GLU A 397 8.79 12.15 -4.03
CA GLU A 397 8.61 13.46 -3.39
C GLU A 397 9.04 13.43 -1.92
N ALA A 398 8.66 12.36 -1.21
CA ALA A 398 8.97 12.16 0.21
C ALA A 398 10.49 12.17 0.48
N LYS A 399 11.30 11.67 -0.46
CA LYS A 399 12.75 11.79 -0.41
C LYS A 399 13.22 13.25 -0.49
N ASN A 400 12.65 14.03 -1.37
CA ASN A 400 13.06 15.44 -1.56
C ASN A 400 12.73 16.33 -0.36
N ILE A 401 11.72 15.95 0.42
CA ILE A 401 11.28 16.66 1.63
C ILE A 401 11.75 15.96 2.93
N ASN A 402 12.73 15.07 2.83
CA ASN A 402 13.33 14.37 3.95
C ASN A 402 12.37 13.49 4.79
N LEU A 403 11.26 13.03 4.25
CA LEU A 403 10.41 12.02 4.90
C LEU A 403 10.92 10.59 4.65
N VAL A 404 11.74 10.38 3.59
CA VAL A 404 12.36 9.11 3.21
C VAL A 404 13.85 9.37 2.94
N ASP A 405 14.72 8.41 3.27
CA ASP A 405 16.17 8.53 3.06
C ASP A 405 16.57 8.16 1.65
N GLU A 406 16.01 7.06 1.13
CA GLU A 406 16.45 6.49 -0.14
C GLU A 406 15.27 5.97 -0.97
N ILE A 407 15.35 6.19 -2.29
CA ILE A 407 14.51 5.46 -3.24
C ILE A 407 15.17 4.14 -3.56
N GLY A 408 14.47 3.05 -3.27
CA GLY A 408 15.01 1.71 -3.48
C GLY A 408 14.05 0.61 -3.06
N THR A 409 14.38 -0.59 -3.53
CA THR A 409 13.63 -1.81 -3.29
C THR A 409 13.90 -2.40 -1.91
N LEU A 410 13.15 -3.42 -1.52
CA LEU A 410 13.45 -4.23 -0.33
C LEU A 410 14.89 -4.82 -0.39
N GLU A 411 15.32 -5.25 -1.59
CA GLU A 411 16.67 -5.78 -1.78
C GLU A 411 17.74 -4.70 -1.53
N ASP A 412 17.49 -3.46 -1.98
CA ASP A 412 18.39 -2.32 -1.74
C ASP A 412 18.44 -1.95 -0.25
N CYS A 413 17.31 -1.97 0.44
CA CYS A 413 17.24 -1.75 1.89
C CYS A 413 18.05 -2.78 2.66
N ILE A 414 17.89 -4.07 2.35
CA ILE A 414 18.64 -5.16 2.97
C ILE A 414 20.16 -5.01 2.69
N LYS A 415 20.55 -4.70 1.45
CA LYS A 415 21.96 -4.48 1.08
C LYS A 415 22.56 -3.27 1.80
N SER A 416 21.80 -2.17 1.91
CA SER A 416 22.25 -0.99 2.65
C SER A 416 22.53 -1.34 4.12
N MET A 417 21.61 -2.09 4.76
CA MET A 417 21.81 -2.56 6.13
C MET A 417 23.04 -3.45 6.25
N ALA A 418 23.22 -4.41 5.34
CA ALA A 418 24.39 -5.29 5.35
C ALA A 418 25.71 -4.52 5.21
N ASN A 419 25.74 -3.52 4.33
CA ASN A 419 26.92 -2.67 4.12
C ASN A 419 27.21 -1.82 5.37
N ASP A 420 26.21 -1.19 5.97
CA ASP A 420 26.38 -0.37 7.16
C ASP A 420 26.84 -1.20 8.37
N LEU A 421 26.43 -2.47 8.43
CA LEU A 421 26.84 -3.44 9.46
C LEU A 421 28.13 -4.19 9.08
N LYS A 422 28.72 -3.93 7.91
CA LYS A 422 29.96 -4.58 7.40
C LYS A 422 29.85 -6.10 7.36
N LEU A 423 28.70 -6.61 6.87
CA LEU A 423 28.46 -8.05 6.74
C LEU A 423 28.91 -8.55 5.36
N ASP A 424 29.99 -9.32 5.29
CA ASP A 424 30.48 -9.90 4.04
C ASP A 424 29.55 -11.01 3.52
N LYS A 425 28.99 -11.81 4.43
CA LYS A 425 28.06 -12.91 4.13
C LYS A 425 26.94 -12.93 5.16
N TYR A 426 25.73 -12.87 4.68
CA TYR A 426 24.53 -12.91 5.52
C TYR A 426 23.44 -13.72 4.85
N LYS A 427 22.52 -14.22 5.64
CA LYS A 427 21.25 -14.80 5.17
C LYS A 427 20.11 -13.87 5.52
N VAL A 428 19.08 -13.88 4.70
CA VAL A 428 17.82 -13.18 4.97
C VAL A 428 16.80 -14.18 5.49
N GLN A 429 16.16 -13.87 6.59
CA GLN A 429 15.11 -14.70 7.18
C GLN A 429 13.82 -13.89 7.31
N ILE A 430 12.79 -14.33 6.59
CA ILE A 430 11.44 -13.76 6.74
C ILE A 430 10.83 -14.38 7.99
N VAL A 431 10.30 -13.53 8.88
CA VAL A 431 9.58 -13.94 10.07
C VAL A 431 8.09 -13.92 9.74
N GLU A 432 7.51 -15.09 9.64
CA GLU A 432 6.08 -15.30 9.42
C GLU A 432 5.45 -15.77 10.74
N LEU A 433 4.18 -15.46 10.96
CA LEU A 433 3.46 -16.05 12.09
C LEU A 433 3.26 -17.55 11.84
N THR A 434 3.61 -18.35 12.82
CA THR A 434 3.26 -19.78 12.81
C THR A 434 1.75 -19.88 13.07
N GLN A 435 0.97 -20.21 12.04
CA GLN A 435 -0.46 -20.46 12.22
C GLN A 435 -0.64 -21.60 13.21
N THR A 436 -1.22 -21.31 14.38
CA THR A 436 -1.59 -22.34 15.34
C THR A 436 -2.83 -23.07 14.84
N LEU A 437 -2.94 -24.37 15.13
CA LEU A 437 -4.11 -25.22 14.82
C LEU A 437 -5.45 -24.60 15.31
N LYS A 438 -5.37 -23.73 16.32
CA LYS A 438 -6.51 -22.99 16.87
C LYS A 438 -7.05 -21.93 15.90
N GLU A 439 -6.17 -21.28 15.11
CA GLU A 439 -6.53 -20.27 14.12
C GLU A 439 -7.14 -20.92 12.88
N THR A 440 -6.62 -22.08 12.46
CA THR A 440 -7.20 -22.87 11.36
C THR A 440 -8.62 -23.36 11.70
N LEU A 441 -8.93 -23.58 12.98
CA LEU A 441 -10.26 -23.98 13.44
C LEU A 441 -11.24 -22.79 13.60
N SER A 442 -10.74 -21.57 13.82
CA SER A 442 -11.58 -20.37 13.89
C SER A 442 -12.10 -19.92 12.51
N ASP A 443 -11.40 -20.31 11.42
CA ASP A 443 -11.81 -20.07 10.05
C ASP A 443 -12.90 -21.03 9.54
N ILE A 444 -13.34 -22.00 10.36
CA ILE A 444 -14.47 -22.87 10.04
C ILE A 444 -15.77 -22.06 10.22
N LYS A 445 -16.31 -21.61 9.11
CA LYS A 445 -17.53 -20.80 8.99
C LYS A 445 -18.74 -21.50 9.67
N MET A 446 -19.37 -20.83 10.62
CA MET A 446 -20.72 -21.19 11.04
C MET A 446 -21.74 -20.77 9.96
N PRO A 447 -22.66 -21.64 9.52
CA PRO A 447 -23.36 -21.49 8.24
C PRO A 447 -24.58 -20.56 8.23
N PHE A 448 -24.81 -19.68 9.22
CA PHE A 448 -26.08 -18.96 9.34
C PHE A 448 -26.02 -17.42 9.45
N VAL A 449 -24.86 -16.78 9.32
CA VAL A 449 -24.77 -15.30 9.28
C VAL A 449 -23.89 -14.90 8.12
N SER A 450 -24.43 -14.12 7.17
CA SER A 450 -23.65 -13.66 6.03
C SER A 450 -22.48 -12.76 6.50
N GLU A 451 -21.32 -12.94 5.89
CA GLU A 451 -20.10 -12.19 6.19
C GLU A 451 -20.33 -10.66 6.13
N GLU A 452 -21.18 -10.21 5.23
CA GLU A 452 -21.61 -8.81 5.08
C GLU A 452 -22.34 -8.21 6.29
N ILE A 453 -23.16 -9.00 6.99
CA ILE A 453 -23.86 -8.55 8.20
C ILE A 453 -22.90 -8.52 9.38
N ARG A 454 -21.98 -9.46 9.46
CA ARG A 454 -20.94 -9.53 10.50
C ARG A 454 -19.98 -8.36 10.40
N GLU A 455 -19.48 -8.06 9.21
CA GLU A 455 -18.60 -6.90 8.96
C GLU A 455 -19.30 -5.58 9.27
N LYS A 456 -20.59 -5.44 8.94
CA LYS A 456 -21.37 -4.22 9.23
C LYS A 456 -21.64 -4.03 10.73
N VAL A 457 -21.88 -5.11 11.46
CA VAL A 457 -22.09 -5.05 12.92
C VAL A 457 -20.76 -4.80 13.65
N GLU A 458 -19.67 -5.44 13.21
CA GLU A 458 -18.33 -5.23 13.76
C GLU A 458 -17.83 -3.80 13.45
N PHE A 459 -18.10 -3.27 12.26
CA PHE A 459 -17.84 -1.88 11.91
C PHE A 459 -18.55 -0.88 12.84
N LEU A 460 -19.80 -1.15 13.16
CA LEU A 460 -20.58 -0.30 14.08
C LEU A 460 -20.13 -0.41 15.55
N GLN A 461 -19.60 -1.56 15.97
CA GLN A 461 -19.11 -1.78 17.33
C GLN A 461 -17.64 -1.37 17.56
N GLY A 462 -16.84 -1.28 16.47
CA GLY A 462 -15.39 -1.05 16.54
C GLY A 462 -14.94 0.41 16.51
N ASN A 463 -15.79 1.34 16.11
CA ASN A 463 -15.38 2.71 15.72
C ASN A 463 -15.42 3.76 16.84
N ILE A 464 -15.30 3.37 18.10
CA ILE A 464 -15.26 4.33 19.22
C ILE A 464 -13.85 4.88 19.48
N ASN A 465 -12.83 4.41 18.75
CA ASN A 465 -11.45 4.85 18.98
C ASN A 465 -10.94 5.73 17.84
N GLN A 466 -10.10 6.70 18.20
CA GLN A 466 -9.38 7.56 17.26
C GLN A 466 -8.62 6.71 16.26
N VAL A 467 -8.85 6.95 14.99
CA VAL A 467 -8.26 6.19 13.90
C VAL A 467 -7.30 7.09 13.13
N LEU A 468 -6.03 6.74 13.15
CA LEU A 468 -5.07 7.20 12.17
C LEU A 468 -5.36 6.41 10.87
N TYR A 469 -6.19 6.96 10.01
CA TYR A 469 -6.64 6.28 8.81
C TYR A 469 -6.29 7.10 7.57
N TYR A 470 -5.74 6.43 6.58
CA TYR A 470 -5.69 6.90 5.21
C TYR A 470 -6.60 5.99 4.39
N GLU A 471 -7.65 6.55 3.83
CA GLU A 471 -8.50 5.82 2.90
C GLU A 471 -7.76 5.77 1.56
N SER A 472 -7.39 4.58 1.10
CA SER A 472 -6.72 4.38 -0.18
C SER A 472 -7.75 4.53 -1.32
N GLU A 473 -8.22 5.76 -1.52
CA GLU A 473 -9.10 6.09 -2.64
C GLU A 473 -8.30 6.38 -3.92
N ILE A 474 -6.97 6.34 -3.83
CA ILE A 474 -6.08 6.51 -4.97
C ILE A 474 -5.64 5.12 -5.43
N GLU A 475 -6.36 4.53 -6.39
CA GLU A 475 -5.82 3.45 -7.21
C GLU A 475 -4.76 4.04 -8.14
N LEU A 476 -3.53 3.58 -7.96
CA LEU A 476 -2.39 3.95 -8.80
C LEU A 476 -2.43 3.21 -10.12
#